data_c8ce867378d4e01c3b8eadbc7724eca2
#
_entry.id   c8ce867378d4e01c3b8eadbc7724eca2
#
_cell.length_a   1.000
_cell.length_b   1.000
_cell.length_c   1.000
_cell.angle_alpha   90.00
_cell.angle_beta   90.00
_cell.angle_gamma   90.00
#
_symmetry.space_group_name_H-M   'P 1'
#
loop_
_entity.id
_entity.type
_entity.pdbx_description
1 polymer ?
#
loop_
_entity_poly.entity_id
_entity_poly.type
_entity_poly.pdbx_seq_one_letter_code
_entity_poly.pdbx_strand_id
1 'polypeptide(L)'
;MTAPTLTPLEPWVCRRIGAPEGRPLERRDLAAYQLAALNRTLAHARQNSPFYRERLNGMPPRLATLDAVAALPFTTMDDLRRDPMALLCVSRDRIARAVTLQTSGTTGSPKRLFFTMADLER
;
A
#
# COMPACT_ATOMS: atom_id res chain seq x y z
N MET A 1 -14.67 14.70 33.92
CA MET A 1 -14.15 13.96 32.72
C MET A 1 -13.53 15.00 31.80
N THR A 2 -12.23 14.98 31.67
CA THR A 2 -11.51 15.81 30.71
C THR A 2 -11.84 15.33 29.31
N ALA A 3 -12.32 16.23 28.45
CA ALA A 3 -12.49 15.89 27.04
C ALA A 3 -11.13 15.44 26.47
N PRO A 4 -11.08 14.39 25.65
CA PRO A 4 -9.82 13.98 25.04
C PRO A 4 -9.27 15.15 24.23
N THR A 5 -8.01 15.50 24.49
CA THR A 5 -7.32 16.53 23.74
C THR A 5 -7.07 16.00 22.33
N LEU A 6 -7.76 16.57 21.35
CA LEU A 6 -7.53 16.27 19.95
C LEU A 6 -6.14 16.77 19.54
N THR A 7 -5.37 15.91 18.92
CA THR A 7 -4.09 16.35 18.34
C THR A 7 -4.37 17.21 17.09
N PRO A 8 -3.48 18.15 16.72
CA PRO A 8 -3.65 18.96 15.51
C PRO A 8 -3.81 18.14 14.23
N LEU A 9 -3.36 16.88 14.23
CA LEU A 9 -3.44 15.97 13.09
C LEU A 9 -4.80 15.29 12.95
N GLU A 10 -5.56 15.12 14.03
CA GLU A 10 -6.83 14.40 13.98
C GLU A 10 -7.84 14.96 12.98
N PRO A 11 -8.08 16.29 12.91
CA PRO A 11 -8.98 16.85 11.91
C PRO A 11 -8.53 16.57 10.48
N TRP A 12 -7.22 16.61 10.24
CA TRP A 12 -6.66 16.27 8.93
C TRP A 12 -6.86 14.79 8.60
N VAL A 13 -6.59 13.90 9.56
CA VAL A 13 -6.81 12.45 9.38
C VAL A 13 -8.29 12.17 9.14
N CYS A 14 -9.19 12.73 9.92
CA CYS A 14 -10.64 12.56 9.75
C CYS A 14 -11.10 12.94 8.34
N ARG A 15 -10.68 14.10 7.85
CA ARG A 15 -10.99 14.50 6.46
C ARG A 15 -10.40 13.53 5.44
N ARG A 16 -9.16 13.08 5.65
CA ARG A 16 -8.46 12.17 4.73
C ARG A 16 -9.13 10.81 4.62
N ILE A 17 -9.68 10.29 5.71
CA ILE A 17 -10.33 8.97 5.74
C ILE A 17 -11.85 9.03 5.58
N GLY A 18 -12.44 10.24 5.52
CA GLY A 18 -13.89 10.42 5.45
C GLY A 18 -14.60 10.09 6.76
N ALA A 19 -13.92 10.20 7.91
CA ALA A 19 -14.55 10.02 9.21
C ALA A 19 -15.46 11.22 9.56
N PRO A 20 -16.52 11.02 10.37
CA PRO A 20 -17.38 12.12 10.81
C PRO A 20 -16.60 13.22 11.54
N GLU A 21 -16.86 14.46 11.18
CA GLU A 21 -16.29 15.62 11.87
C GLU A 21 -16.92 15.81 13.23
N GLY A 22 -16.19 16.48 14.15
CA GLY A 22 -16.70 16.89 15.45
C GLY A 22 -16.68 15.80 16.54
N ARG A 23 -16.13 14.64 16.28
CA ARG A 23 -15.85 13.62 17.30
C ARG A 23 -14.40 13.14 17.24
N PRO A 24 -13.87 12.61 18.36
CA PRO A 24 -12.54 11.98 18.34
C PRO A 24 -12.43 10.85 17.32
N LEU A 25 -11.25 10.71 16.72
CA LEU A 25 -10.96 9.61 15.82
C LEU A 25 -10.92 8.30 16.59
N GLU A 26 -11.72 7.34 16.14
CA GLU A 26 -11.76 6.01 16.74
C GLU A 26 -10.97 4.99 15.93
N ARG A 27 -10.44 3.98 16.62
CA ARG A 27 -9.72 2.87 15.97
C ARG A 27 -10.56 2.19 14.88
N ARG A 28 -11.86 2.07 15.08
CA ARG A 28 -12.77 1.48 14.08
C ARG A 28 -12.83 2.27 12.78
N ASP A 29 -12.72 3.59 12.82
CA ASP A 29 -12.72 4.45 11.62
C ASP A 29 -11.46 4.21 10.80
N LEU A 30 -10.31 4.13 11.48
CA LEU A 30 -9.03 3.80 10.85
C LEU A 30 -9.05 2.40 10.27
N ALA A 31 -9.53 1.41 11.02
CA ALA A 31 -9.59 0.02 10.58
C ALA A 31 -10.48 -0.14 9.34
N ALA A 32 -11.65 0.51 9.32
CA ALA A 32 -12.55 0.48 8.17
C ALA A 32 -11.89 1.11 6.92
N TYR A 33 -11.24 2.26 7.08
CA TYR A 33 -10.51 2.90 5.99
C TYR A 33 -9.36 2.03 5.49
N GLN A 34 -8.53 1.49 6.41
CA GLN A 34 -7.39 0.66 6.08
C GLN A 34 -7.83 -0.60 5.32
N LEU A 35 -8.87 -1.27 5.78
CA LEU A 35 -9.40 -2.47 5.11
C LEU A 35 -9.91 -2.15 3.71
N ALA A 36 -10.64 -1.06 3.56
CA ALA A 36 -11.15 -0.62 2.25
C ALA A 36 -9.98 -0.25 1.31
N ALA A 37 -8.98 0.49 1.79
CA ALA A 37 -7.81 0.87 1.02
C ALA A 37 -6.98 -0.35 0.60
N LEU A 38 -6.75 -1.28 1.53
CA LEU A 38 -6.03 -2.54 1.27
C LEU A 38 -6.73 -3.37 0.20
N ASN A 39 -8.04 -3.55 0.31
CA ASN A 39 -8.80 -4.29 -0.68
C ASN A 39 -8.78 -3.63 -2.07
N ARG A 40 -8.79 -2.30 -2.16
CA ARG A 40 -8.59 -1.59 -3.43
C ARG A 40 -7.20 -1.84 -4.01
N THR A 41 -6.17 -1.79 -3.18
CA THR A 41 -4.79 -2.06 -3.59
C THR A 41 -4.61 -3.49 -4.08
N LEU A 42 -5.16 -4.48 -3.37
CA LEU A 42 -5.10 -5.89 -3.77
C LEU A 42 -5.81 -6.13 -5.11
N ALA A 43 -7.01 -5.56 -5.28
CA ALA A 43 -7.74 -5.66 -6.55
C ALA A 43 -6.96 -5.03 -7.70
N HIS A 44 -6.39 -3.85 -7.51
CA HIS A 44 -5.56 -3.17 -8.50
C HIS A 44 -4.30 -3.97 -8.85
N ALA A 45 -3.61 -4.50 -7.85
CA ALA A 45 -2.41 -5.32 -8.05
C ALA A 45 -2.72 -6.61 -8.84
N ARG A 46 -3.77 -7.33 -8.48
CA ARG A 46 -4.21 -8.54 -9.21
C ARG A 46 -4.56 -8.25 -10.67
N GLN A 47 -5.24 -7.15 -10.90
CA GLN A 47 -5.70 -6.80 -12.24
C GLN A 47 -4.56 -6.39 -13.15
N ASN A 48 -3.57 -5.67 -12.63
CA ASN A 48 -2.60 -4.93 -13.44
C ASN A 48 -1.17 -5.47 -13.37
N SER A 49 -0.81 -6.23 -12.32
CA SER A 49 0.54 -6.78 -12.17
C SER A 49 0.58 -8.27 -12.48
N PRO A 50 1.40 -8.71 -13.45
CA PRO A 50 1.62 -10.14 -13.71
C PRO A 50 2.11 -10.89 -12.47
N PHE A 51 3.04 -10.30 -11.72
CA PHE A 51 3.58 -10.88 -10.49
C PHE A 51 2.50 -11.11 -9.44
N TYR A 52 1.68 -10.09 -9.14
CA TYR A 52 0.65 -10.20 -8.10
C TYR A 52 -0.55 -11.05 -8.56
N ARG A 53 -0.83 -11.11 -9.83
CA ARG A 53 -1.86 -12.02 -10.37
C ARG A 53 -1.52 -13.47 -10.05
N GLU A 54 -0.27 -13.86 -10.23
CA GLU A 54 0.22 -15.20 -9.92
C GLU A 54 0.35 -15.40 -8.40
N ARG A 55 1.00 -14.47 -7.71
CA ARG A 55 1.29 -14.55 -6.27
C ARG A 55 0.04 -14.63 -5.40
N LEU A 56 -1.02 -13.95 -5.79
CA LEU A 56 -2.29 -13.91 -5.08
C LEU A 56 -3.32 -14.92 -5.63
N ASN A 57 -2.89 -15.81 -6.51
CA ASN A 57 -3.76 -16.87 -7.01
C ASN A 57 -4.18 -17.80 -5.86
N GLY A 58 -5.47 -18.17 -5.83
CA GLY A 58 -6.02 -18.98 -4.73
C GLY A 58 -6.36 -18.20 -3.45
N MET A 59 -5.96 -16.93 -3.33
CA MET A 59 -6.38 -16.09 -2.20
C MET A 59 -7.77 -15.51 -2.44
N PRO A 60 -8.55 -15.25 -1.36
CA PRO A 60 -9.85 -14.60 -1.48
C PRO A 60 -9.76 -13.29 -2.28
N PRO A 61 -10.78 -12.94 -3.08
CA PRO A 61 -10.78 -11.70 -3.87
C PRO A 61 -10.76 -10.44 -3.00
N ARG A 62 -11.26 -10.55 -1.77
CA ARG A 62 -11.26 -9.48 -0.77
C ARG A 62 -10.98 -10.06 0.61
N LEU A 63 -10.27 -9.30 1.42
CA LEU A 63 -10.08 -9.60 2.83
C LEU A 63 -11.32 -9.13 3.61
N ALA A 64 -11.81 -9.97 4.51
CA ALA A 64 -12.94 -9.65 5.38
C ALA A 64 -12.53 -8.77 6.57
N THR A 65 -11.30 -8.94 7.04
CA THR A 65 -10.75 -8.23 8.21
C THR A 65 -9.31 -7.79 7.93
N LEU A 66 -8.79 -6.85 8.71
CA LEU A 66 -7.36 -6.47 8.64
C LEU A 66 -6.44 -7.62 9.04
N ASP A 67 -6.83 -8.44 10.00
CA ASP A 67 -6.01 -9.56 10.46
C ASP A 67 -5.77 -10.59 9.36
N ALA A 68 -6.67 -10.68 8.39
CA ALA A 68 -6.52 -11.57 7.25
C ALA A 68 -5.31 -11.20 6.35
N VAL A 69 -4.71 -10.03 6.52
CA VAL A 69 -3.47 -9.64 5.83
C VAL A 69 -2.32 -10.58 6.15
N ALA A 70 -2.32 -11.20 7.34
CA ALA A 70 -1.30 -12.16 7.76
C ALA A 70 -1.24 -13.42 6.87
N ALA A 71 -2.32 -13.73 6.16
CA ALA A 71 -2.37 -14.85 5.22
C ALA A 71 -1.85 -14.51 3.82
N LEU A 72 -1.59 -13.23 3.53
CA LEU A 72 -1.06 -12.82 2.23
C LEU A 72 0.42 -13.22 2.10
N PRO A 73 0.83 -13.70 0.92
CA PRO A 73 2.23 -14.00 0.68
C PRO A 73 3.08 -12.72 0.65
N PHE A 74 4.29 -12.83 1.17
CA PHE A 74 5.25 -11.72 1.13
C PHE A 74 5.78 -11.47 -0.27
N THR A 75 6.09 -10.21 -0.56
CA THR A 75 6.99 -9.80 -1.63
C THR A 75 8.38 -9.68 -1.05
N THR A 76 9.33 -10.43 -1.57
CA THR A 76 10.69 -10.47 -1.06
C THR A 76 11.61 -9.52 -1.82
N MET A 77 12.79 -9.27 -1.25
CA MET A 77 13.85 -8.52 -1.95
C MET A 77 14.33 -9.21 -3.21
N ASP A 78 14.31 -10.53 -3.24
CA ASP A 78 14.70 -11.30 -4.41
C ASP A 78 13.65 -11.22 -5.52
N ASP A 79 12.38 -11.12 -5.19
CA ASP A 79 11.32 -10.84 -6.16
C ASP A 79 11.57 -9.49 -6.86
N LEU A 80 11.89 -8.45 -6.08
CA LEU A 80 12.21 -7.11 -6.60
C LEU A 80 13.47 -7.10 -7.49
N ARG A 81 14.48 -7.90 -7.16
CA ARG A 81 15.72 -7.98 -7.95
C ARG A 81 15.54 -8.78 -9.24
N ARG A 82 14.74 -9.85 -9.18
CA ARG A 82 14.55 -10.79 -10.30
C ARG A 82 13.86 -10.14 -11.47
N ASP A 83 12.73 -9.51 -11.23
CA ASP A 83 11.95 -8.83 -12.26
C ASP A 83 11.12 -7.67 -11.68
N PRO A 84 11.73 -6.49 -11.50
CA PRO A 84 11.02 -5.34 -10.98
C PRO A 84 9.89 -4.86 -11.88
N MET A 85 9.94 -5.16 -13.18
CA MET A 85 8.90 -4.76 -14.14
C MET A 85 7.63 -5.59 -14.00
N ALA A 86 7.72 -6.85 -13.57
CA ALA A 86 6.55 -7.70 -13.33
C ALA A 86 5.68 -7.21 -12.16
N LEU A 87 6.27 -6.43 -11.23
CA LEU A 87 5.54 -5.84 -10.10
C LEU A 87 4.76 -4.57 -10.46
N LEU A 88 4.99 -4.00 -11.64
CA LEU A 88 4.29 -2.78 -12.06
C LEU A 88 2.79 -3.03 -12.22
N CYS A 89 2.00 -2.08 -11.71
CA CYS A 89 0.55 -2.04 -11.86
C CYS A 89 0.07 -0.95 -12.84
N VAL A 90 1.00 -0.32 -13.55
CA VAL A 90 0.76 0.71 -14.56
C VAL A 90 1.63 0.45 -15.78
N SER A 91 1.25 1.02 -16.92
CA SER A 91 2.10 0.99 -18.11
C SER A 91 3.37 1.82 -17.90
N ARG A 92 4.43 1.48 -18.63
CA ARG A 92 5.77 2.10 -18.47
C ARG A 92 5.77 3.61 -18.75
N ASP A 93 4.94 4.05 -19.65
CA ASP A 93 4.78 5.48 -20.02
C ASP A 93 4.22 6.34 -18.87
N ARG A 94 3.60 5.69 -17.86
CA ARG A 94 3.10 6.37 -16.66
C ARG A 94 4.10 6.48 -15.53
N ILE A 95 5.29 5.92 -15.70
CA ILE A 95 6.37 6.03 -14.70
C ILE A 95 7.00 7.40 -14.80
N ALA A 96 6.87 8.20 -13.76
CA ALA A 96 7.45 9.54 -13.67
C ALA A 96 8.87 9.51 -13.11
N ARG A 97 9.18 8.54 -12.22
CA ARG A 97 10.48 8.44 -11.58
C ARG A 97 10.87 6.98 -11.32
N ALA A 98 12.12 6.65 -11.64
CA ALA A 98 12.76 5.42 -11.22
C ALA A 98 13.85 5.74 -10.18
N VAL A 99 13.83 5.01 -9.07
CA VAL A 99 14.82 5.15 -7.99
C VAL A 99 15.58 3.85 -7.87
N THR A 100 16.90 3.94 -7.97
CA THR A 100 17.79 2.80 -7.73
C THR A 100 18.33 2.89 -6.30
N LEU A 101 18.02 1.91 -5.49
CA LEU A 101 18.47 1.83 -4.10
C LEU A 101 19.63 0.82 -4.01
N GLN A 102 20.75 1.28 -3.54
CA GLN A 102 21.90 0.44 -3.20
C GLN A 102 22.19 0.63 -1.71
N THR A 103 22.06 -0.43 -0.94
CA THR A 103 22.44 -0.39 0.48
C THR A 103 23.93 -0.65 0.60
N SER A 104 24.65 0.23 1.29
CA SER A 104 26.06 0.02 1.64
C SER A 104 26.22 -1.28 2.45
N GLY A 105 27.13 -2.15 2.04
CA GLY A 105 27.49 -3.38 2.77
C GLY A 105 26.73 -4.65 2.33
N THR A 106 25.83 -4.58 1.38
CA THR A 106 25.20 -5.78 0.79
C THR A 106 25.76 -6.05 -0.60
N THR A 107 26.21 -7.28 -0.83
CA THR A 107 26.72 -7.80 -2.13
C THR A 107 25.61 -8.09 -3.13
N GLY A 108 24.43 -7.47 -3.02
CA GLY A 108 23.29 -7.72 -3.89
C GLY A 108 23.14 -6.71 -5.03
N SER A 109 22.49 -7.10 -6.10
CA SER A 109 22.09 -6.21 -7.19
C SER A 109 21.27 -5.03 -6.68
N PRO A 110 21.42 -3.82 -7.25
CA PRO A 110 20.61 -2.66 -6.88
C PRO A 110 19.13 -2.96 -7.05
N LYS A 111 18.30 -2.41 -6.16
CA LYS A 111 16.84 -2.48 -6.24
C LYS A 111 16.31 -1.29 -7.02
N ARG A 112 15.37 -1.55 -7.92
CA ARG A 112 14.69 -0.49 -8.67
C ARG A 112 13.26 -0.36 -8.21
N LEU A 113 12.87 0.87 -7.87
CA LEU A 113 11.52 1.25 -7.51
C LEU A 113 11.01 2.28 -8.51
N PHE A 114 9.74 2.18 -8.86
CA PHE A 114 9.11 3.04 -9.86
C PHE A 114 7.93 3.78 -9.25
N PHE A 115 7.80 5.05 -9.58
CA PHE A 115 6.76 5.94 -9.07
C PHE A 115 6.04 6.62 -10.21
N THR A 116 4.72 6.71 -10.11
CA THR A 116 3.91 7.59 -10.95
C THR A 116 3.91 9.01 -10.39
N MET A 117 3.43 9.99 -11.15
CA MET A 117 3.23 11.35 -10.61
C MET A 117 2.31 11.33 -9.39
N ALA A 118 1.22 10.56 -9.44
CA ALA A 118 0.30 10.44 -8.31
C ALA A 118 0.94 9.86 -7.03
N ASP A 119 1.95 9.01 -7.16
CA ASP A 119 2.71 8.49 -6.01
C ASP A 119 3.61 9.57 -5.40
N LEU A 120 4.15 10.47 -6.23
CA LEU A 120 5.05 11.56 -5.79
C LEU A 120 4.30 12.72 -5.14
N GLU A 121 3.01 12.89 -5.43
CA GLU A 121 2.16 13.95 -4.91
C GLU A 121 1.46 13.60 -3.59
N ARG A 122 1.58 12.38 -3.09
CA ARG A 122 0.97 11.90 -1.83
C ARG A 122 1.85 12.13 -0.62
#